data_517282406e542cc962cef62ca99de903
#
_entry.id   517282406e542cc962cef62ca99de903
#
_cell.length_a   1.000
_cell.length_b   1.000
_cell.length_c   1.000
_cell.angle_alpha   90.00
_cell.angle_beta   90.00
_cell.angle_gamma   90.00
#
_symmetry.space_group_name_H-M   'P 1'
#
loop_
_entity.id
_entity.type
_entity.pdbx_description
1 polymer ?
#
loop_
_entity_poly.entity_id
_entity_poly.type
_entity_poly.pdbx_seq_one_letter_code
_entity_poly.pdbx_strand_id
1 'polypeptide(L)'
;MIQHRILFIIYIILCPFQVYATNDSENLSCFHMDNGNRVDNYWIIDSSQKIVSYWNETENAIEDYKVTKMDNKTVAWNQMKTELTVFVLDKYTMRQSGTIISSTMEGKSEIKKRWFADCVFLSNEEFRDKTRN
;
A
#
# COMPACT_ATOMS: atom_id res chain seq x y z
N MET A 1 35.14 -26.68 60.19
CA MET A 1 34.39 -25.46 59.70
C MET A 1 34.15 -25.63 58.24
N ILE A 2 32.91 -25.94 57.88
CA ILE A 2 32.53 -26.12 56.48
C ILE A 2 31.91 -24.80 56.05
N GLN A 3 32.61 -24.04 55.19
CA GLN A 3 32.07 -22.86 54.59
C GLN A 3 31.14 -23.26 53.43
N HIS A 4 29.86 -23.10 53.61
CA HIS A 4 28.87 -23.22 52.54
C HIS A 4 28.93 -21.97 51.67
N ARG A 5 29.56 -22.08 50.51
CA ARG A 5 29.45 -21.10 49.44
C ARG A 5 28.10 -21.33 48.77
N ILE A 6 27.15 -20.47 49.05
CA ILE A 6 25.87 -20.41 48.35
C ILE A 6 26.15 -19.77 46.99
N LEU A 7 26.12 -20.59 45.95
CA LEU A 7 26.18 -20.12 44.58
C LEU A 7 24.78 -19.61 44.19
N PHE A 8 24.59 -18.29 44.20
CA PHE A 8 23.42 -17.70 43.62
C PHE A 8 23.52 -17.80 42.09
N ILE A 9 22.84 -18.78 41.53
CA ILE A 9 22.62 -18.85 40.08
C ILE A 9 21.51 -17.87 39.75
N ILE A 10 21.89 -16.68 39.23
CA ILE A 10 20.97 -15.73 38.65
C ILE A 10 20.53 -16.30 37.31
N TYR A 11 19.35 -16.93 37.27
CA TYR A 11 18.69 -17.25 36.04
C TYR A 11 18.17 -15.92 35.43
N ILE A 12 18.96 -15.33 34.54
CA ILE A 12 18.46 -14.27 33.67
C ILE A 12 17.50 -14.95 32.68
N ILE A 13 16.22 -14.87 32.96
CA ILE A 13 15.17 -15.25 32.02
C ILE A 13 15.25 -14.21 30.88
N LEU A 14 15.99 -14.53 29.84
CA LEU A 14 15.90 -13.89 28.55
C LEU A 14 14.53 -14.22 27.99
N CYS A 15 13.52 -13.42 28.36
CA CYS A 15 12.30 -13.38 27.59
C CYS A 15 12.69 -12.92 26.17
N PRO A 16 12.52 -13.74 25.14
CA PRO A 16 12.60 -13.22 23.79
C PRO A 16 11.47 -12.21 23.65
N PHE A 17 11.81 -10.94 23.61
CA PHE A 17 10.91 -9.95 23.09
C PHE A 17 10.64 -10.37 21.64
N GLN A 18 9.57 -11.13 21.44
CA GLN A 18 9.00 -11.28 20.12
C GLN A 18 8.45 -9.90 19.77
N VAL A 19 9.27 -9.14 19.05
CA VAL A 19 8.79 -7.99 18.32
C VAL A 19 7.83 -8.58 17.27
N TYR A 20 6.55 -8.61 17.60
CA TYR A 20 5.52 -8.79 16.59
C TYR A 20 5.66 -7.60 15.64
N ALA A 21 6.26 -7.82 14.49
CA ALA A 21 6.16 -6.90 13.39
C ALA A 21 4.66 -6.77 13.10
N THR A 22 4.05 -5.69 13.57
CA THR A 22 2.71 -5.31 13.17
C THR A 22 2.80 -5.15 11.66
N ASN A 23 2.05 -5.97 10.95
CA ASN A 23 2.00 -5.92 9.49
C ASN A 23 1.18 -4.68 9.14
N ASP A 24 1.84 -3.51 9.07
CA ASP A 24 1.23 -2.21 8.75
C ASP A 24 0.82 -2.10 7.28
N SER A 25 0.79 -3.24 6.57
CA SER A 25 0.41 -3.34 5.17
C SER A 25 -1.05 -3.74 5.02
N GLU A 26 -1.77 -2.99 4.20
CA GLU A 26 -3.17 -3.23 3.83
C GLU A 26 -3.25 -3.55 2.34
N ASN A 27 -3.94 -4.65 1.99
CA ASN A 27 -4.17 -5.04 0.61
C ASN A 27 -5.52 -4.52 0.14
N LEU A 28 -5.57 -3.97 -1.07
CA LEU A 28 -6.77 -3.38 -1.67
C LEU A 28 -7.03 -3.94 -3.06
N SER A 29 -8.30 -4.14 -3.36
CA SER A 29 -8.82 -4.26 -4.72
C SER A 29 -9.68 -3.06 -5.01
N CYS A 30 -9.36 -2.32 -6.07
CA CYS A 30 -10.12 -1.17 -6.53
C CYS A 30 -10.64 -1.44 -7.94
N PHE A 31 -11.93 -1.23 -8.20
CA PHE A 31 -12.50 -1.41 -9.51
C PHE A 31 -13.20 -0.15 -10.02
N HIS A 32 -13.14 0.05 -11.31
CA HIS A 32 -13.90 1.07 -12.03
C HIS A 32 -14.35 0.55 -13.39
N MET A 33 -15.25 1.27 -14.02
CA MET A 33 -15.68 0.99 -15.38
C MET A 33 -14.90 1.89 -16.35
N ASP A 34 -14.30 1.31 -17.36
CA ASP A 34 -13.63 2.02 -18.44
C ASP A 34 -14.21 1.54 -19.79
N ASN A 35 -14.86 2.43 -20.51
CA ASN A 35 -15.53 2.13 -21.79
C ASN A 35 -16.46 0.90 -21.72
N GLY A 36 -17.21 0.74 -20.63
CA GLY A 36 -18.11 -0.38 -20.40
C GLY A 36 -17.45 -1.67 -19.91
N ASN A 37 -16.13 -1.71 -19.76
CA ASN A 37 -15.39 -2.84 -19.22
C ASN A 37 -15.02 -2.58 -17.76
N ARG A 38 -15.12 -3.63 -16.93
CA ARG A 38 -14.63 -3.58 -15.56
C ARG A 38 -13.10 -3.70 -15.55
N VAL A 39 -12.46 -2.77 -14.85
CA VAL A 39 -11.02 -2.78 -14.60
C VAL A 39 -10.80 -2.94 -13.10
N ASP A 40 -10.09 -3.97 -12.71
CA ASP A 40 -9.67 -4.25 -11.34
C ASP A 40 -8.18 -3.94 -11.18
N ASN A 41 -7.84 -3.17 -10.14
CA ASN A 41 -6.47 -2.85 -9.77
C ASN A 41 -6.18 -3.32 -8.34
N TYR A 42 -5.00 -3.88 -8.11
CA TYR A 42 -4.59 -4.41 -6.82
C TYR A 42 -3.43 -3.59 -6.26
N TRP A 43 -3.59 -3.17 -5.01
CA TRP A 43 -2.67 -2.27 -4.32
C TRP A 43 -2.29 -2.82 -2.95
N ILE A 44 -1.09 -2.49 -2.50
CA ILE A 44 -0.65 -2.71 -1.13
C ILE A 44 -0.28 -1.34 -0.57
N ILE A 45 -0.85 -0.96 0.58
CA ILE A 45 -0.50 0.26 1.29
C ILE A 45 0.37 -0.14 2.48
N ASP A 46 1.63 0.28 2.48
CA ASP A 46 2.54 0.14 3.61
C ASP A 46 2.62 1.47 4.36
N SER A 47 1.92 1.55 5.49
CA SER A 47 1.85 2.77 6.30
C SER A 47 3.16 3.06 7.04
N SER A 48 3.95 2.05 7.35
CA SER A 48 5.22 2.21 8.05
C SER A 48 6.31 2.80 7.16
N GLN A 49 6.38 2.34 5.91
CA GLN A 49 7.36 2.81 4.93
C GLN A 49 6.84 3.98 4.07
N LYS A 50 5.55 4.29 4.16
CA LYS A 50 4.86 5.28 3.32
C LYS A 50 5.04 5.00 1.82
N ILE A 51 4.77 3.76 1.47
CA ILE A 51 4.83 3.24 0.11
C ILE A 51 3.46 2.67 -0.26
N VAL A 52 3.04 2.91 -1.50
CA VAL A 52 1.94 2.21 -2.13
C VAL A 52 2.52 1.37 -3.27
N SER A 53 2.23 0.08 -3.24
CA SER A 53 2.68 -0.86 -4.27
C SER A 53 1.51 -1.24 -5.17
N TYR A 54 1.76 -1.29 -6.46
CA TYR A 54 0.81 -1.68 -7.50
C TYR A 54 1.19 -3.04 -8.09
N TRP A 55 0.22 -3.93 -8.20
CA TRP A 55 0.41 -5.17 -8.95
C TRP A 55 0.21 -4.93 -10.45
N ASN A 56 1.30 -4.97 -11.19
CA ASN A 56 1.28 -4.89 -12.64
C ASN A 56 1.15 -6.29 -13.24
N GLU A 57 -0.06 -6.65 -13.68
CA GLU A 57 -0.37 -7.96 -14.22
C GLU A 57 0.40 -8.24 -15.54
N THR A 58 0.57 -7.22 -16.37
CA THR A 58 1.27 -7.35 -17.66
C THR A 58 2.73 -7.73 -17.48
N GLU A 59 3.40 -7.14 -16.49
CA GLU A 59 4.81 -7.40 -16.20
C GLU A 59 5.02 -8.49 -15.13
N ASN A 60 3.92 -8.97 -14.52
CA ASN A 60 3.95 -9.90 -13.39
C ASN A 60 4.90 -9.42 -12.28
N ALA A 61 4.79 -8.15 -11.92
CA ALA A 61 5.68 -7.47 -11.00
C ALA A 61 4.95 -6.49 -10.10
N ILE A 62 5.56 -6.18 -8.96
CA ILE A 62 5.12 -5.12 -8.05
C ILE A 62 5.91 -3.85 -8.35
N GLU A 63 5.21 -2.74 -8.48
CA GLU A 63 5.78 -1.41 -8.67
C GLU A 63 5.49 -0.56 -7.43
N ASP A 64 6.52 0.06 -6.86
CA ASP A 64 6.42 0.86 -5.65
C ASP A 64 6.37 2.36 -5.96
N TYR A 65 5.47 3.06 -5.28
CA TYR A 65 5.29 4.50 -5.38
C TYR A 65 5.34 5.15 -4.00
N LYS A 66 6.02 6.30 -3.89
CA LYS A 66 6.04 7.07 -2.66
C LYS A 66 4.70 7.74 -2.41
N VAL A 67 4.25 7.65 -1.17
CA VAL A 67 3.08 8.38 -0.70
C VAL A 67 3.41 9.87 -0.62
N THR A 68 2.54 10.71 -1.17
CA THR A 68 2.63 12.17 -1.10
C THR A 68 1.85 12.75 0.07
N LYS A 69 0.81 12.04 0.53
CA LYS A 69 0.02 12.36 1.73
C LYS A 69 -0.49 11.08 2.37
N MET A 70 -0.39 10.99 3.69
CA MET A 70 -0.98 9.90 4.47
C MET A 70 -1.44 10.42 5.83
N ASP A 71 -2.73 10.27 6.10
CA ASP A 71 -3.36 10.49 7.39
C ASP A 71 -4.45 9.43 7.64
N ASN A 72 -5.23 9.59 8.71
CA ASN A 72 -6.28 8.62 9.07
C ASN A 72 -7.38 8.48 8.02
N LYS A 73 -7.57 9.48 7.19
CA LYS A 73 -8.64 9.54 6.20
C LYS A 73 -8.14 9.33 4.78
N THR A 74 -6.95 9.84 4.45
CA THR A 74 -6.50 10.01 3.07
C THR A 74 -5.13 9.37 2.86
N VAL A 75 -4.99 8.63 1.76
CA VAL A 75 -3.70 8.21 1.21
C VAL A 75 -3.62 8.73 -0.22
N ALA A 76 -2.57 9.47 -0.55
CA ALA A 76 -2.33 9.97 -1.90
C ALA A 76 -0.93 9.60 -2.38
N TRP A 77 -0.82 9.25 -3.64
CA TRP A 77 0.45 8.93 -4.29
C TRP A 77 0.44 9.30 -5.76
N ASN A 78 1.62 9.38 -6.34
CA ASN A 78 1.82 9.70 -7.74
C ASN A 78 2.47 8.54 -8.48
N GLN A 79 2.00 8.29 -9.68
CA GLN A 79 2.60 7.39 -10.64
C GLN A 79 3.07 8.21 -11.84
N MET A 80 4.38 8.20 -12.11
CA MET A 80 4.95 8.84 -13.29
C MET A 80 5.39 7.76 -14.27
N LYS A 81 4.73 7.72 -15.42
CA LYS A 81 5.15 6.94 -16.60
C LYS A 81 5.40 7.94 -17.75
N THR A 82 4.61 7.88 -18.82
CA THR A 82 4.61 8.92 -19.85
C THR A 82 3.87 10.18 -19.42
N GLU A 83 2.90 10.02 -18.52
CA GLU A 83 2.09 11.09 -17.93
C GLU A 83 2.05 10.92 -16.42
N LEU A 84 1.79 12.00 -15.70
CA LEU A 84 1.58 11.97 -14.26
C LEU A 84 0.16 11.50 -13.96
N THR A 85 0.03 10.42 -13.19
CA THR A 85 -1.24 10.02 -12.58
C THR A 85 -1.19 10.26 -11.09
N VAL A 86 -2.16 11.01 -10.59
CA VAL A 86 -2.36 11.28 -9.16
C VAL A 86 -3.49 10.40 -8.66
N PHE A 87 -3.20 9.60 -7.64
CA PHE A 87 -4.18 8.77 -6.95
C PHE A 87 -4.48 9.33 -5.57
N VAL A 88 -5.74 9.32 -5.20
CA VAL A 88 -6.20 9.69 -3.85
C VAL A 88 -7.23 8.66 -3.38
N LEU A 89 -6.94 7.99 -2.27
CA LEU A 89 -7.86 7.08 -1.60
C LEU A 89 -8.47 7.76 -0.39
N ASP A 90 -9.80 7.82 -0.32
CA ASP A 90 -10.54 8.14 0.90
C ASP A 90 -10.79 6.84 1.67
N LYS A 91 -10.14 6.67 2.83
CA LYS A 91 -10.22 5.45 3.64
C LYS A 91 -11.57 5.27 4.34
N TYR A 92 -12.36 6.35 4.51
CA TYR A 92 -13.68 6.25 5.12
C TYR A 92 -14.74 5.77 4.13
N THR A 93 -14.70 6.30 2.92
CA THR A 93 -15.64 5.91 1.86
C THR A 93 -15.14 4.73 1.05
N MET A 94 -13.87 4.35 1.18
CA MET A 94 -13.19 3.36 0.36
C MET A 94 -13.31 3.66 -1.14
N ARG A 95 -13.18 4.93 -1.48
CA ARG A 95 -13.23 5.42 -2.85
C ARG A 95 -11.89 6.02 -3.25
N GLN A 96 -11.37 5.56 -4.38
CA GLN A 96 -10.15 6.05 -4.98
C GLN A 96 -10.48 6.94 -6.17
N SER A 97 -9.80 8.06 -6.30
CA SER A 97 -9.77 8.83 -7.55
C SER A 97 -8.42 8.65 -8.25
N GLY A 98 -8.46 8.55 -9.56
CA GLY A 98 -7.28 8.63 -10.43
C GLY A 98 -7.40 9.81 -11.35
N THR A 99 -6.36 10.62 -11.48
CA THR A 99 -6.34 11.80 -12.35
C THR A 99 -5.06 11.81 -13.17
N ILE A 100 -5.19 11.78 -14.49
CA ILE A 100 -4.07 11.94 -15.43
C ILE A 100 -3.89 13.41 -15.73
N ILE A 101 -2.68 13.91 -15.53
CA ILE A 101 -2.28 15.28 -15.80
C ILE A 101 -1.21 15.25 -16.89
N SER A 102 -1.42 16.02 -17.95
CA SER A 102 -0.45 16.24 -19.01
C SER A 102 0.04 17.67 -19.01
N SER A 103 1.23 17.89 -19.51
CA SER A 103 1.76 19.22 -19.78
C SER A 103 1.44 19.60 -21.21
N THR A 104 0.90 20.82 -21.41
CA THR A 104 0.71 21.40 -22.74
C THR A 104 2.05 21.93 -23.29
N MET A 105 2.12 22.17 -24.59
CA MET A 105 3.29 22.82 -25.23
C MET A 105 3.61 24.20 -24.64
N GLU A 106 2.64 24.87 -24.04
CA GLU A 106 2.81 26.17 -23.37
C GLU A 106 3.30 26.05 -21.92
N GLY A 107 3.58 24.83 -21.44
CA GLY A 107 4.02 24.55 -20.06
C GLY A 107 2.90 24.62 -19.02
N LYS A 108 1.63 24.61 -19.44
CA LYS A 108 0.47 24.53 -18.56
C LYS A 108 0.12 23.08 -18.27
N SER A 109 -0.34 22.81 -17.06
CA SER A 109 -0.88 21.49 -16.68
C SER A 109 -2.36 21.41 -17.05
N GLU A 110 -2.77 20.30 -17.64
CA GLU A 110 -4.14 20.03 -18.04
C GLU A 110 -4.58 18.65 -17.54
N ILE A 111 -5.80 18.56 -16.99
CA ILE A 111 -6.41 17.28 -16.64
C ILE A 111 -6.90 16.60 -17.92
N LYS A 112 -6.28 15.49 -18.26
CA LYS A 112 -6.62 14.69 -19.43
C LYS A 112 -7.75 13.71 -19.18
N LYS A 113 -7.75 13.07 -18.01
CA LYS A 113 -8.73 12.06 -17.61
C LYS A 113 -8.86 12.02 -16.10
N ARG A 114 -10.07 11.77 -15.62
CA ARG A 114 -10.34 11.46 -14.21
C ARG A 114 -11.34 10.31 -14.12
N TRP A 115 -11.12 9.42 -13.16
CA TRP A 115 -12.06 8.34 -12.83
C TRP A 115 -12.12 8.13 -11.32
N PHE A 116 -13.14 7.40 -10.90
CA PHE A 116 -13.33 6.97 -9.53
C PHE A 116 -13.44 5.44 -9.52
N ALA A 117 -12.82 4.83 -8.51
CA ALA A 117 -12.88 3.41 -8.27
C ALA A 117 -13.42 3.13 -6.87
N ASP A 118 -14.21 2.08 -6.73
CA ASP A 118 -14.63 1.57 -5.44
C ASP A 118 -13.62 0.52 -4.97
N CYS A 119 -13.19 0.63 -3.72
CA CYS A 119 -12.15 -0.23 -3.16
C CYS A 119 -12.69 -1.11 -2.02
N VAL A 120 -12.10 -2.28 -1.87
CA VAL A 120 -12.32 -3.18 -0.73
C VAL A 120 -10.97 -3.67 -0.20
N PHE A 121 -10.90 -3.89 1.11
CA PHE A 121 -9.75 -4.56 1.70
C PHE A 121 -9.78 -6.05 1.40
N LEU A 122 -8.61 -6.61 1.11
CA LEU A 122 -8.41 -8.04 0.91
C LEU A 122 -7.53 -8.62 2.02
N SER A 123 -7.79 -9.87 2.40
CA SER A 123 -6.83 -10.65 3.19
C SER A 123 -5.57 -10.93 2.36
N ASN A 124 -4.46 -11.31 3.02
CA ASN A 124 -3.25 -11.71 2.31
C ASN A 124 -3.48 -12.92 1.39
N GLU A 125 -4.36 -13.84 1.78
CA GLU A 125 -4.71 -15.01 0.99
C GLU A 125 -5.49 -14.60 -0.26
N GLU A 126 -6.54 -13.78 -0.09
CA GLU A 126 -7.34 -13.26 -1.21
C GLU A 126 -6.49 -12.47 -2.20
N PHE A 127 -5.58 -11.61 -1.70
CA PHE A 127 -4.68 -10.85 -2.55
C PHE A 127 -3.76 -11.76 -3.37
N ARG A 128 -3.17 -12.78 -2.73
CA ARG A 128 -2.34 -13.76 -3.44
C ARG A 128 -3.12 -14.52 -4.50
N ASP A 129 -4.36 -14.93 -4.21
CA ASP A 129 -5.18 -15.66 -5.17
C ASP A 129 -5.55 -14.81 -6.40
N LYS A 130 -5.74 -13.49 -6.19
CA LYS A 130 -6.04 -12.54 -7.27
C LYS A 130 -4.82 -12.13 -8.10
N THR A 131 -3.63 -12.18 -7.53
CA THR A 131 -2.38 -11.76 -8.17
C THR A 131 -1.49 -12.93 -8.62
N ARG A 132 -1.92 -14.16 -8.37
CA ARG A 132 -1.22 -15.36 -8.82
C ARG A 132 -1.70 -15.73 -10.22
N ASN A 133 -0.79 -15.71 -11.19
CA ASN A 133 -0.97 -16.28 -12.53
C ASN A 133 -0.48 -17.72 -12.58
#